data_fbfb7735307f30de060b615e0fc6cc64
#
_entry.id   fbfb7735307f30de060b615e0fc6cc64
#
_cell.length_a   1.000
_cell.length_b   1.000
_cell.length_c   1.000
_cell.angle_alpha   90.00
_cell.angle_beta   90.00
_cell.angle_gamma   90.00
#
_symmetry.space_group_name_H-M   'P 1'
#
loop_
_entity.id
_entity.type
_entity.pdbx_description
1 polymer ?
#
loop_
_entity_poly.entity_id
_entity_poly.type
_entity_poly.pdbx_seq_one_letter_code
_entity_poly.pdbx_strand_id
1 'polypeptide(L)'
;DKFCIDITKELIEVLDSSWASEEIIPPYYIYLKTAYHLSQEARSGIKEFALSPEFRRELFDFQQTAVKIATKHLRNEKRGGAMIGDVVGLGKTITACAIAKLYETTFASSTLIICPANLQEMWKKYAIKYDLKVEIMSMAKPIDVSNARYFRLIIIDESHNLRNGGAGSRYRNIKELIDHQDSNVLLLTATPYNKDFRDLS
;
A
#
# COMPACT_ATOMS: atom_id res chain seq x y z
N ASP A 1 17.89 -19.05 -38.84
CA ASP A 1 17.24 -19.15 -37.49
C ASP A 1 18.27 -19.45 -36.39
N LYS A 2 19.35 -18.64 -36.31
CA LYS A 2 20.39 -18.78 -35.28
C LYS A 2 20.03 -18.12 -33.92
N PHE A 3 18.83 -17.57 -33.78
CA PHE A 3 18.43 -16.81 -32.59
C PHE A 3 17.16 -17.33 -31.86
N CYS A 4 16.60 -18.45 -32.35
CA CYS A 4 15.47 -19.11 -31.66
C CYS A 4 15.98 -20.31 -30.87
N ILE A 5 15.85 -20.27 -29.57
CA ILE A 5 16.06 -21.43 -28.69
C ILE A 5 14.70 -22.09 -28.53
N ASP A 6 14.62 -23.39 -28.84
CA ASP A 6 13.40 -24.16 -28.58
C ASP A 6 13.32 -24.50 -27.10
N ILE A 7 12.41 -23.81 -26.38
CA ILE A 7 12.14 -24.01 -24.96
C ILE A 7 10.82 -24.78 -24.73
N THR A 8 10.29 -25.45 -25.76
CA THR A 8 8.98 -26.10 -25.70
C THR A 8 8.89 -27.13 -24.58
N LYS A 9 9.94 -27.91 -24.37
CA LYS A 9 9.99 -28.96 -23.34
C LYS A 9 10.01 -28.36 -21.94
N GLU A 10 10.88 -27.37 -21.70
CA GLU A 10 10.96 -26.69 -20.42
C GLU A 10 9.66 -25.92 -20.11
N LEU A 11 9.00 -25.34 -21.13
CA LEU A 11 7.73 -24.67 -20.97
C LEU A 11 6.62 -25.65 -20.60
N ILE A 12 6.56 -26.82 -21.23
CA ILE A 12 5.60 -27.88 -20.91
C ILE A 12 5.79 -28.36 -19.47
N GLU A 13 7.03 -28.65 -19.05
CA GLU A 13 7.32 -29.07 -17.67
C GLU A 13 6.91 -28.01 -16.64
N VAL A 14 7.13 -26.73 -16.95
CA VAL A 14 6.70 -25.62 -16.07
C VAL A 14 5.18 -25.50 -16.04
N LEU A 15 4.48 -25.68 -17.16
CA LEU A 15 3.03 -25.65 -17.21
C LEU A 15 2.40 -26.85 -16.49
N ASP A 16 2.92 -28.05 -16.69
CA ASP A 16 2.44 -29.28 -16.04
C ASP A 16 2.67 -29.26 -14.52
N SER A 17 3.75 -28.62 -14.07
CA SER A 17 4.04 -28.43 -12.64
C SER A 17 3.36 -27.18 -12.05
N SER A 18 2.73 -26.35 -12.86
CA SER A 18 2.11 -25.10 -12.45
C SER A 18 0.62 -25.29 -12.09
N TRP A 19 0.06 -24.28 -11.44
CA TRP A 19 -1.37 -24.20 -11.16
C TRP A 19 -2.24 -24.04 -12.44
N ALA A 20 -1.62 -23.80 -13.60
CA ALA A 20 -2.26 -23.68 -14.91
C ALA A 20 -2.35 -25.00 -15.66
N SER A 21 -1.94 -26.14 -15.05
CA SER A 21 -2.14 -27.46 -15.61
C SER A 21 -3.65 -27.78 -15.77
N GLU A 22 -4.02 -28.61 -16.73
CA GLU A 22 -5.41 -28.97 -17.02
C GLU A 22 -6.12 -29.75 -15.88
N GLU A 23 -5.41 -30.11 -14.81
CA GLU A 23 -6.04 -30.66 -13.61
C GLU A 23 -6.93 -29.60 -12.94
N ILE A 24 -8.18 -29.97 -12.73
CA ILE A 24 -9.14 -29.14 -11.96
C ILE A 24 -8.68 -29.08 -10.52
N ILE A 25 -7.88 -28.07 -10.19
CA ILE A 25 -7.46 -27.82 -8.81
C ILE A 25 -8.65 -27.18 -8.07
N PRO A 26 -9.13 -27.80 -6.98
CA PRO A 26 -10.19 -27.18 -6.20
C PRO A 26 -9.84 -25.75 -5.79
N PRO A 27 -10.77 -24.78 -5.86
CA PRO A 27 -10.51 -23.37 -5.55
C PRO A 27 -9.84 -23.14 -4.19
N TYR A 28 -10.07 -24.03 -3.24
CA TYR A 28 -9.46 -24.01 -1.92
C TYR A 28 -7.92 -24.15 -1.98
N TYR A 29 -7.38 -25.01 -2.83
CA TYR A 29 -5.94 -25.18 -2.98
C TYR A 29 -5.29 -23.97 -3.69
N ILE A 30 -6.00 -23.37 -4.64
CA ILE A 30 -5.56 -22.11 -5.27
C ILE A 30 -5.47 -21.02 -4.20
N TYR A 31 -6.51 -20.88 -3.36
CA TYR A 31 -6.51 -19.97 -2.22
C TYR A 31 -5.35 -20.24 -1.26
N LEU A 32 -5.12 -21.49 -0.86
CA LEU A 32 -4.02 -21.87 0.03
C LEU A 32 -2.65 -21.56 -0.59
N LYS A 33 -2.46 -21.85 -1.88
CA LYS A 33 -1.20 -21.58 -2.59
C LYS A 33 -0.95 -20.07 -2.69
N THR A 34 -1.98 -19.31 -3.02
CA THR A 34 -1.91 -17.84 -3.03
C THR A 34 -1.59 -17.28 -1.64
N ALA A 35 -2.28 -17.75 -0.60
CA ALA A 35 -2.02 -17.37 0.79
C ALA A 35 -0.60 -17.74 1.23
N TYR A 36 -0.09 -18.92 0.81
CA TYR A 36 1.28 -19.36 1.08
C TYR A 36 2.32 -18.43 0.42
N HIS A 37 2.15 -18.08 -0.86
CA HIS A 37 3.06 -17.17 -1.55
C HIS A 37 3.05 -15.77 -0.95
N LEU A 38 1.88 -15.24 -0.64
CA LEU A 38 1.75 -13.97 0.08
C LEU A 38 2.42 -14.02 1.46
N SER A 39 2.30 -15.15 2.19
CA SER A 39 2.95 -15.34 3.48
C SER A 39 4.49 -15.49 3.36
N GLN A 40 4.99 -16.05 2.28
CA GLN A 40 6.44 -16.11 2.01
C GLN A 40 7.03 -14.72 1.78
N GLU A 41 6.36 -13.87 1.01
CA GLU A 41 6.78 -12.46 0.85
C GLU A 41 6.80 -11.74 2.20
N ALA A 42 5.80 -11.99 3.06
CA ALA A 42 5.75 -11.45 4.41
C ALA A 42 6.92 -11.92 5.29
N ARG A 43 7.33 -13.17 5.18
CA ARG A 43 8.41 -13.77 6.00
C ARG A 43 9.81 -13.36 5.55
N SER A 44 10.03 -13.15 4.27
CA SER A 44 11.37 -12.86 3.72
C SER A 44 11.92 -11.47 4.05
N GLY A 45 11.12 -10.53 4.57
CA GLY A 45 11.53 -9.16 4.90
C GLY A 45 11.42 -8.80 6.39
N ILE A 46 11.20 -9.77 7.25
CA ILE A 46 10.74 -9.56 8.65
C ILE A 46 11.84 -9.03 9.60
N LYS A 47 13.12 -9.20 9.27
CA LYS A 47 14.22 -8.85 10.20
C LYS A 47 14.60 -7.37 10.24
N GLU A 48 14.20 -6.58 9.25
CA GLU A 48 14.70 -5.20 9.08
C GLU A 48 13.83 -4.10 9.72
N PHE A 49 12.60 -4.41 10.14
CA PHE A 49 11.68 -3.39 10.64
C PHE A 49 11.26 -3.65 12.10
N ALA A 50 11.84 -2.89 13.01
CA ALA A 50 11.42 -2.89 14.41
C ALA A 50 10.25 -1.91 14.60
N LEU A 51 9.04 -2.45 14.74
CA LEU A 51 7.90 -1.67 15.22
C LEU A 51 8.20 -1.12 16.62
N SER A 52 7.73 0.10 16.92
CA SER A 52 7.83 0.63 18.29
C SER A 52 7.10 -0.29 19.27
N PRO A 53 7.51 -0.32 20.54
CA PRO A 53 6.87 -1.17 21.55
C PRO A 53 5.36 -0.93 21.69
N GLU A 54 4.91 0.29 21.43
CA GLU A 54 3.52 0.70 21.47
C GLU A 54 2.72 0.00 20.38
N PHE A 55 3.11 0.13 19.12
CA PHE A 55 2.44 -0.54 18.02
C PHE A 55 2.54 -2.07 18.08
N ARG A 56 3.63 -2.60 18.63
CA ARG A 56 3.78 -4.05 18.81
C ARG A 56 2.77 -4.63 19.80
N ARG A 57 2.32 -3.84 20.77
CA ARG A 57 1.30 -4.25 21.76
C ARG A 57 -0.12 -4.05 21.28
N GLU A 58 -0.37 -3.00 20.47
CA GLU A 58 -1.72 -2.65 20.01
C GLU A 58 -2.13 -3.35 18.71
N LEU A 59 -1.17 -3.68 17.84
CA LEU A 59 -1.46 -4.32 16.55
C LEU A 59 -1.60 -5.84 16.70
N PHE A 60 -2.65 -6.39 16.11
CA PHE A 60 -2.76 -7.83 15.91
C PHE A 60 -1.68 -8.36 14.97
N ASP A 61 -1.37 -9.65 15.01
CA ASP A 61 -0.31 -10.27 14.21
C ASP A 61 -0.48 -10.04 12.70
N PHE A 62 -1.72 -10.11 12.20
CA PHE A 62 -2.00 -9.84 10.79
C PHE A 62 -1.73 -8.39 10.41
N GLN A 63 -2.03 -7.42 11.29
CA GLN A 63 -1.73 -6.00 11.07
C GLN A 63 -0.22 -5.75 11.11
N GLN A 64 0.51 -6.35 12.05
CA GLN A 64 1.98 -6.28 12.08
C GLN A 64 2.59 -6.83 10.78
N THR A 65 2.02 -7.92 10.26
CA THR A 65 2.41 -8.49 8.98
C THR A 65 2.11 -7.53 7.83
N ALA A 66 0.92 -6.91 7.83
CA ALA A 66 0.55 -5.92 6.82
C ALA A 66 1.49 -4.70 6.82
N VAL A 67 1.89 -4.19 8.00
CA VAL A 67 2.88 -3.12 8.12
C VAL A 67 4.20 -3.50 7.46
N LYS A 68 4.69 -4.73 7.73
CA LYS A 68 5.96 -5.21 7.17
C LYS A 68 5.91 -5.33 5.65
N ILE A 69 4.84 -5.94 5.11
CA ILE A 69 4.64 -6.09 3.67
C ILE A 69 4.54 -4.72 2.99
N ALA A 70 3.68 -3.84 3.51
CA ALA A 70 3.48 -2.51 2.94
C ALA A 70 4.79 -1.71 2.96
N THR A 71 5.53 -1.73 4.07
CA THR A 71 6.81 -1.02 4.17
C THR A 71 7.85 -1.56 3.18
N LYS A 72 7.89 -2.88 2.97
CA LYS A 72 8.77 -3.49 1.95
C LYS A 72 8.42 -3.00 0.53
N HIS A 73 7.12 -2.93 0.19
CA HIS A 73 6.67 -2.42 -1.11
C HIS A 73 6.95 -0.93 -1.28
N LEU A 74 6.69 -0.13 -0.26
CA LEU A 74 6.97 1.31 -0.26
C LEU A 74 8.46 1.62 -0.46
N ARG A 75 9.36 0.81 0.11
CA ARG A 75 10.82 1.00 -0.03
C ARG A 75 11.40 0.44 -1.30
N ASN A 76 10.63 -0.26 -2.11
CA ASN A 76 11.10 -0.80 -3.37
C ASN A 76 11.16 0.32 -4.41
N GLU A 77 12.36 0.66 -4.88
CA GLU A 77 12.63 1.72 -5.86
C GLU A 77 11.80 1.58 -7.15
N LYS A 78 11.41 0.36 -7.51
CA LYS A 78 10.59 0.11 -8.70
C LYS A 78 9.09 0.27 -8.47
N ARG A 79 8.62 0.22 -7.22
CA ARG A 79 7.17 0.22 -6.89
C ARG A 79 6.73 1.53 -6.25
N GLY A 80 7.46 2.05 -5.24
CA GLY A 80 7.18 3.32 -4.56
C GLY A 80 5.80 3.43 -3.89
N GLY A 81 4.96 2.38 -3.99
CA GLY A 81 3.58 2.39 -3.54
C GLY A 81 3.11 1.08 -2.92
N ALA A 82 2.14 1.19 -2.02
CA ALA A 82 1.43 0.07 -1.41
C ALA A 82 -0.05 0.41 -1.22
N MET A 83 -0.91 -0.60 -1.26
CA MET A 83 -2.35 -0.46 -0.97
C MET A 83 -2.74 -1.40 0.17
N ILE A 84 -3.50 -0.86 1.13
CA ILE A 84 -4.17 -1.64 2.18
C ILE A 84 -5.66 -1.63 1.85
N GLY A 85 -6.15 -2.77 1.35
CA GLY A 85 -7.52 -2.98 0.87
C GLY A 85 -8.43 -3.72 1.86
N ASP A 86 -8.14 -3.64 3.16
CA ASP A 86 -8.88 -4.37 4.19
C ASP A 86 -10.32 -3.87 4.36
N VAL A 87 -11.20 -4.76 4.78
CA VAL A 87 -12.60 -4.43 5.11
C VAL A 87 -12.67 -3.34 6.19
N VAL A 88 -13.78 -2.61 6.21
CA VAL A 88 -14.05 -1.60 7.26
C VAL A 88 -13.97 -2.24 8.65
N GLY A 89 -13.30 -1.56 9.58
CA GLY A 89 -13.15 -2.03 10.97
C GLY A 89 -11.92 -2.89 11.25
N LEU A 90 -11.16 -3.34 10.24
CA LEU A 90 -9.93 -4.14 10.44
C LEU A 90 -8.70 -3.30 10.83
N GLY A 91 -8.88 -2.01 11.15
CA GLY A 91 -7.82 -1.17 11.70
C GLY A 91 -6.82 -0.64 10.66
N LYS A 92 -7.25 -0.34 9.43
CA LYS A 92 -6.39 0.30 8.41
C LYS A 92 -5.68 1.54 8.93
N THR A 93 -6.39 2.37 9.68
CA THR A 93 -5.86 3.64 10.23
C THR A 93 -4.69 3.41 11.18
N ILE A 94 -4.81 2.47 12.14
CA ILE A 94 -3.72 2.18 13.07
C ILE A 94 -2.53 1.52 12.36
N THR A 95 -2.79 0.67 11.37
CA THR A 95 -1.74 0.08 10.51
C THR A 95 -0.98 1.15 9.74
N ALA A 96 -1.69 2.15 9.19
CA ALA A 96 -1.08 3.28 8.51
C ALA A 96 -0.30 4.21 9.46
N CYS A 97 -0.78 4.41 10.70
CA CYS A 97 -0.04 5.12 11.74
C CYS A 97 1.29 4.44 12.07
N ALA A 98 1.29 3.10 12.15
CA ALA A 98 2.52 2.35 12.40
C ALA A 98 3.53 2.51 11.25
N ILE A 99 3.06 2.54 9.99
CA ILE A 99 3.91 2.80 8.83
C ILE A 99 4.44 4.24 8.85
N ALA A 100 3.59 5.24 9.17
CA ALA A 100 4.01 6.63 9.30
C ALA A 100 5.09 6.80 10.37
N LYS A 101 4.93 6.14 11.54
CA LYS A 101 5.94 6.16 12.61
C LYS A 101 7.25 5.51 12.20
N LEU A 102 7.19 4.42 11.44
CA LEU A 102 8.40 3.80 10.86
C LEU A 102 9.13 4.75 9.91
N TYR A 103 8.40 5.46 9.06
CA TYR A 103 9.00 6.45 8.15
C TYR A 103 9.60 7.62 8.91
N GLU A 104 8.91 8.13 9.93
CA GLU A 104 9.41 9.20 10.79
C GLU A 104 10.71 8.81 11.48
N THR A 105 10.77 7.61 12.08
CA THR A 105 11.94 7.14 12.81
C THR A 105 13.10 6.77 11.91
N THR A 106 12.82 6.21 10.72
CA THR A 106 13.86 5.76 9.79
C THR A 106 14.46 6.90 8.98
N PHE A 107 13.64 7.86 8.56
CA PHE A 107 14.03 8.90 7.60
C PHE A 107 13.98 10.31 8.18
N ALA A 108 13.62 10.47 9.45
CA ALA A 108 13.40 11.77 10.10
C ALA A 108 12.45 12.69 9.30
N SER A 109 11.50 12.10 8.55
CA SER A 109 10.58 12.80 7.64
C SER A 109 9.18 12.88 8.21
N SER A 110 8.45 13.93 7.85
CA SER A 110 7.02 14.03 8.12
C SER A 110 6.21 13.28 7.06
N THR A 111 5.00 12.86 7.41
CA THR A 111 4.06 12.21 6.50
C THR A 111 2.90 13.14 6.18
N LEU A 112 2.49 13.21 4.91
CA LEU A 112 1.26 13.89 4.50
C LEU A 112 0.11 12.87 4.51
N ILE A 113 -1.01 13.23 5.16
CA ILE A 113 -2.24 12.43 5.16
C ILE A 113 -3.31 13.20 4.41
N ILE A 114 -3.77 12.63 3.29
CA ILE A 114 -4.84 13.17 2.46
C ILE A 114 -6.08 12.32 2.71
N CYS A 115 -7.14 12.92 3.25
CA CYS A 115 -8.37 12.19 3.61
C CYS A 115 -9.62 13.01 3.33
N PRO A 116 -10.81 12.41 3.30
CA PRO A 116 -12.07 13.12 3.32
C PRO A 116 -12.17 14.08 4.53
N ALA A 117 -12.86 15.20 4.37
CA ALA A 117 -12.93 16.25 5.41
C ALA A 117 -13.47 15.74 6.75
N ASN A 118 -14.44 14.83 6.72
CA ASN A 118 -15.05 14.21 7.90
C ASN A 118 -14.11 13.27 8.68
N LEU A 119 -13.01 12.82 8.07
CA LEU A 119 -12.02 11.94 8.71
C LEU A 119 -10.84 12.71 9.32
N GLN A 120 -10.70 14.01 9.07
CA GLN A 120 -9.57 14.80 9.56
C GLN A 120 -9.45 14.79 11.08
N GLU A 121 -10.58 14.93 11.79
CA GLU A 121 -10.57 14.92 13.27
C GLU A 121 -10.18 13.55 13.84
N MET A 122 -10.57 12.48 13.19
CA MET A 122 -10.11 11.13 13.53
C MET A 122 -8.59 11.03 13.37
N TRP A 123 -8.06 11.45 12.24
CA TRP A 123 -6.62 11.41 11.98
C TRP A 123 -5.81 12.28 12.94
N LYS A 124 -6.32 13.46 13.33
CA LYS A 124 -5.70 14.31 14.37
C LYS A 124 -5.60 13.57 15.72
N LYS A 125 -6.68 12.89 16.13
CA LYS A 125 -6.66 12.09 17.37
C LYS A 125 -5.61 10.98 17.33
N TYR A 126 -5.51 10.28 16.21
CA TYR A 126 -4.47 9.25 16.03
C TYR A 126 -3.06 9.85 16.00
N ALA A 127 -2.87 10.99 15.33
CA ALA A 127 -1.60 11.69 15.30
C ALA A 127 -1.11 12.09 16.70
N ILE A 128 -2.02 12.60 17.53
CA ILE A 128 -1.72 12.95 18.93
C ILE A 128 -1.43 11.68 19.74
N LYS A 129 -2.28 10.65 19.61
CA LYS A 129 -2.14 9.40 20.36
C LYS A 129 -0.78 8.74 20.18
N TYR A 130 -0.26 8.74 18.94
CA TYR A 130 0.99 8.05 18.59
C TYR A 130 2.17 9.00 18.38
N ASP A 131 2.01 10.27 18.76
CA ASP A 131 3.04 11.31 18.59
C ASP A 131 3.66 11.28 17.19
N LEU A 132 2.79 11.45 16.15
CA LEU A 132 3.20 11.39 14.75
C LEU A 132 3.46 12.79 14.20
N LYS A 133 4.55 12.96 13.47
CA LYS A 133 4.86 14.16 12.69
C LYS A 133 4.14 14.12 11.36
N VAL A 134 2.87 14.47 11.35
CA VAL A 134 2.02 14.43 10.15
C VAL A 134 1.42 15.79 9.84
N GLU A 135 1.18 16.03 8.55
CA GLU A 135 0.29 17.08 8.06
C GLU A 135 -0.99 16.42 7.53
N ILE A 136 -2.14 16.94 7.91
CA ILE A 136 -3.44 16.37 7.55
C ILE A 136 -4.18 17.34 6.66
N MET A 137 -4.50 16.90 5.46
CA MET A 137 -5.13 17.72 4.43
C MET A 137 -6.43 17.09 3.95
N SER A 138 -7.43 17.92 3.68
CA SER A 138 -8.65 17.46 3.02
C SER A 138 -8.38 17.16 1.55
N MET A 139 -8.89 16.03 1.07
CA MET A 139 -8.87 15.66 -0.34
C MET A 139 -9.55 16.69 -1.26
N ALA A 140 -10.44 17.53 -0.73
CA ALA A 140 -11.12 18.59 -1.47
C ALA A 140 -10.29 19.87 -1.61
N LYS A 141 -9.21 20.03 -0.82
CA LYS A 141 -8.39 21.24 -0.82
C LYS A 141 -7.40 21.20 -1.99
N PRO A 142 -7.24 22.29 -2.75
CA PRO A 142 -6.19 22.37 -3.77
C PRO A 142 -4.81 22.32 -3.10
N ILE A 143 -3.87 21.67 -3.78
CA ILE A 143 -2.48 21.55 -3.32
C ILE A 143 -1.63 22.52 -4.15
N ASP A 144 -0.93 23.42 -3.48
CA ASP A 144 0.12 24.22 -4.11
C ASP A 144 1.43 23.41 -4.13
N VAL A 145 1.65 22.71 -5.25
CA VAL A 145 2.80 21.81 -5.41
C VAL A 145 4.12 22.55 -5.29
N SER A 146 4.18 23.80 -5.78
CA SER A 146 5.41 24.59 -5.83
C SER A 146 5.88 25.02 -4.43
N ASN A 147 4.96 25.23 -3.50
CA ASN A 147 5.23 25.66 -2.13
C ASN A 147 4.98 24.56 -1.10
N ALA A 148 4.66 23.35 -1.56
CA ALA A 148 4.41 22.23 -0.66
C ALA A 148 5.69 21.79 0.05
N ARG A 149 5.59 21.58 1.37
CA ARG A 149 6.67 20.96 2.13
C ARG A 149 6.96 19.57 1.56
N TYR A 150 8.23 19.15 1.62
CA TYR A 150 8.62 17.80 1.20
C TYR A 150 8.09 16.72 2.16
N PHE A 151 7.44 15.70 1.59
CA PHE A 151 6.94 14.53 2.30
C PHE A 151 7.46 13.26 1.63
N ARG A 152 8.19 12.46 2.38
CA ARG A 152 8.68 11.18 1.85
C ARG A 152 7.58 10.12 1.75
N LEU A 153 6.55 10.23 2.59
CA LEU A 153 5.38 9.35 2.59
C LEU A 153 4.11 10.18 2.49
N ILE A 154 3.26 9.81 1.55
CA ILE A 154 1.90 10.35 1.39
C ILE A 154 0.91 9.20 1.62
N ILE A 155 0.03 9.36 2.60
CA ILE A 155 -1.06 8.43 2.89
C ILE A 155 -2.35 9.01 2.32
N ILE A 156 -3.06 8.25 1.50
CA ILE A 156 -4.34 8.66 0.92
C ILE A 156 -5.42 7.73 1.46
N ASP A 157 -6.24 8.27 2.36
CA ASP A 157 -7.36 7.53 2.95
C ASP A 157 -8.60 7.63 2.07
N GLU A 158 -9.41 6.56 2.05
CA GLU A 158 -10.57 6.41 1.16
C GLU A 158 -10.21 6.70 -0.31
N SER A 159 -9.09 6.11 -0.76
CA SER A 159 -8.50 6.36 -2.08
C SER A 159 -9.43 6.05 -3.26
N HIS A 160 -10.48 5.25 -3.04
CA HIS A 160 -11.53 5.01 -4.04
C HIS A 160 -12.22 6.31 -4.52
N ASN A 161 -12.20 7.39 -3.72
CA ASN A 161 -12.73 8.69 -4.12
C ASN A 161 -11.92 9.37 -5.23
N LEU A 162 -10.71 8.87 -5.54
CA LEU A 162 -9.88 9.37 -6.63
C LEU A 162 -10.16 8.68 -7.98
N ARG A 163 -10.88 7.55 -8.00
CA ARG A 163 -11.14 6.76 -9.22
C ARG A 163 -11.85 7.55 -10.32
N ASN A 164 -12.83 8.36 -9.95
CA ASN A 164 -13.58 9.17 -10.91
C ASN A 164 -12.78 10.36 -11.44
N GLY A 165 -11.52 10.44 -11.06
CA GLY A 165 -10.67 11.60 -11.22
C GLY A 165 -9.62 11.52 -12.32
N GLY A 166 -9.62 10.53 -13.21
CA GLY A 166 -8.63 10.46 -14.29
C GLY A 166 -8.59 11.71 -15.19
N ALA A 167 -9.67 12.50 -15.18
CA ALA A 167 -9.75 13.86 -15.75
C ALA A 167 -9.95 14.94 -14.67
N GLY A 168 -10.15 14.58 -13.39
CA GLY A 168 -10.45 15.51 -12.30
C GLY A 168 -9.20 16.24 -11.78
N SER A 169 -9.37 17.52 -11.43
CA SER A 169 -8.29 18.35 -10.90
C SER A 169 -7.63 17.77 -9.65
N ARG A 170 -8.38 17.08 -8.79
CA ARG A 170 -7.88 16.49 -7.52
C ARG A 170 -6.84 15.40 -7.74
N TYR A 171 -7.14 14.40 -8.57
CA TYR A 171 -6.19 13.32 -8.89
C TYR A 171 -4.93 13.89 -9.51
N ARG A 172 -5.08 14.82 -10.46
CA ARG A 172 -3.95 15.44 -11.14
C ARG A 172 -3.03 16.18 -10.18
N ASN A 173 -3.59 16.99 -9.28
CA ASN A 173 -2.82 17.75 -8.31
C ASN A 173 -2.08 16.83 -7.32
N ILE A 174 -2.73 15.77 -6.84
CA ILE A 174 -2.09 14.78 -5.94
C ILE A 174 -0.99 14.04 -6.68
N LYS A 175 -1.24 13.61 -7.93
CA LYS A 175 -0.25 12.94 -8.76
C LYS A 175 0.94 13.85 -9.02
N GLU A 176 0.72 15.09 -9.38
CA GLU A 176 1.77 16.09 -9.62
C GLU A 176 2.64 16.31 -8.36
N LEU A 177 2.05 16.37 -7.17
CA LEU A 177 2.79 16.43 -5.91
C LEU A 177 3.66 15.19 -5.71
N ILE A 178 3.10 14.00 -5.92
CA ILE A 178 3.82 12.73 -5.76
C ILE A 178 5.00 12.67 -6.71
N ASP A 179 4.76 12.96 -8.00
CA ASP A 179 5.79 12.92 -9.05
C ASP A 179 6.87 13.98 -8.82
N HIS A 180 6.49 15.20 -8.36
CA HIS A 180 7.46 16.28 -8.08
C HIS A 180 8.36 15.97 -6.90
N GLN A 181 7.86 15.28 -5.88
CA GLN A 181 8.59 14.97 -4.65
C GLN A 181 9.21 13.57 -4.63
N ASP A 182 8.93 12.73 -5.63
CA ASP A 182 9.29 11.30 -5.63
C ASP A 182 8.87 10.60 -4.32
N SER A 183 7.63 10.88 -3.91
CA SER A 183 7.09 10.41 -2.64
C SER A 183 6.62 8.97 -2.72
N ASN A 184 6.83 8.21 -1.66
CA ASN A 184 6.17 6.92 -1.51
C ASN A 184 4.68 7.10 -1.17
N VAL A 185 3.83 6.24 -1.72
CA VAL A 185 2.37 6.37 -1.59
C VAL A 185 1.75 5.16 -0.92
N LEU A 186 1.00 5.40 0.16
CA LEU A 186 0.18 4.41 0.82
C LEU A 186 -1.30 4.71 0.58
N LEU A 187 -1.98 3.84 -0.14
CA LEU A 187 -3.42 3.92 -0.39
C LEU A 187 -4.19 3.10 0.65
N LEU A 188 -5.20 3.70 1.26
CA LEU A 188 -6.14 3.01 2.13
C LEU A 188 -7.52 3.02 1.48
N THR A 189 -8.16 1.87 1.42
CA THR A 189 -9.53 1.75 0.91
C THR A 189 -10.20 0.50 1.47
N ALA A 190 -11.51 0.56 1.67
CA ALA A 190 -12.31 -0.62 1.98
C ALA A 190 -12.82 -1.32 0.71
N THR A 191 -12.81 -0.61 -0.42
CA THR A 191 -13.32 -1.09 -1.70
C THR A 191 -12.29 -0.91 -2.80
N PRO A 192 -11.21 -1.73 -2.81
CA PRO A 192 -10.15 -1.63 -3.83
C PRO A 192 -10.68 -1.89 -5.24
N TYR A 193 -11.81 -2.56 -5.33
CA TYR A 193 -12.46 -2.99 -6.56
C TYR A 193 -13.97 -2.72 -6.50
N ASN A 194 -14.55 -2.15 -7.55
CA ASN A 194 -15.99 -1.82 -7.56
C ASN A 194 -16.76 -2.50 -8.70
N LYS A 195 -16.33 -2.45 -9.94
CA LYS A 195 -17.07 -3.00 -11.09
C LYS A 195 -16.21 -3.69 -12.15
N ASP A 196 -14.93 -3.34 -12.30
CA ASP A 196 -14.05 -3.86 -13.35
C ASP A 196 -12.62 -3.99 -12.81
N PHE A 197 -11.89 -5.01 -13.27
CA PHE A 197 -10.46 -5.19 -12.96
C PHE A 197 -9.59 -4.03 -13.44
N ARG A 198 -10.05 -3.24 -14.38
CA ARG A 198 -9.39 -2.00 -14.85
C ARG A 198 -9.32 -0.91 -13.77
N ASP A 199 -10.10 -1.03 -12.70
CA ASP A 199 -10.05 -0.10 -11.56
C ASP A 199 -8.74 -0.22 -10.75
N LEU A 200 -7.93 -1.25 -11.01
CA LEU A 200 -6.68 -1.55 -10.31
C LEU A 200 -5.42 -1.14 -11.09
N SER A 201 -5.58 -0.64 -12.33
CA SER A 201 -4.48 -0.23 -13.21
C SER A 201 -4.11 1.25 -13.10
#